data_169d780cff0f97b2422a6528bceac208
#
_entry.id   169d780cff0f97b2422a6528bceac208
#
_cell.length_a   1.000
_cell.length_b   1.000
_cell.length_c   1.000
_cell.angle_alpha   90.00
_cell.angle_beta   90.00
_cell.angle_gamma   90.00
#
_symmetry.space_group_name_H-M   'P 1'
#
loop_
_entity.id
_entity.type
_entity.pdbx_description
1 polymer ?
#
loop_
_entity_poly.entity_id
_entity_poly.type
_entity_poly.pdbx_seq_one_letter_code
_entity_poly.pdbx_strand_id
1 'polypeptide(L)'
;MAFSSAKWLEERGDDSDVMRLRAAYAECVKKLEAPAENVQIPLETFPNGQVKSRVTARRAHVFQDTGFVWGEKVRVEQFKEDGSLFASLDAESCVVDRKTKSGWVEGAAQMVYGDSSVKGRGIYFSLEREFIKIFSQSEIRTGHTG
;
A
#
# COMPACT_ATOMS: atom_id res chain seq x y z
N MET A 1 15.33 7.08 -0.83
CA MET A 1 14.65 6.10 0.00
C MET A 1 13.52 6.71 0.74
N ALA A 2 12.42 6.03 0.73
CA ALA A 2 11.20 6.56 1.29
C ALA A 2 11.00 6.27 2.77
N PHE A 3 11.97 5.70 3.44
CA PHE A 3 11.75 5.17 4.79
C PHE A 3 12.55 5.89 5.87
N SER A 4 12.94 7.10 5.64
CA SER A 4 13.72 7.80 6.65
C SER A 4 12.78 8.47 7.67
N SER A 5 13.17 8.43 8.92
CA SER A 5 12.43 9.13 9.98
C SER A 5 12.41 10.62 9.73
N ALA A 6 13.48 11.16 9.17
CA ALA A 6 13.53 12.59 8.87
C ALA A 6 12.47 12.96 7.85
N LYS A 7 12.31 12.12 6.81
CA LYS A 7 11.28 12.37 5.82
C LYS A 7 9.90 12.34 6.47
N TRP A 8 9.66 11.41 7.36
CA TRP A 8 8.39 11.34 8.07
C TRP A 8 8.12 12.62 8.85
N LEU A 9 9.13 13.13 9.54
CA LEU A 9 8.95 14.37 10.31
C LEU A 9 8.61 15.54 9.41
N GLU A 10 9.21 15.60 8.22
CA GLU A 10 8.90 16.64 7.25
C GLU A 10 7.51 16.50 6.68
N GLU A 11 7.00 15.29 6.66
CA GLU A 11 5.72 14.97 6.04
C GLU A 11 4.59 14.82 7.06
N ARG A 12 4.70 15.55 8.17
CA ARG A 12 3.70 15.41 9.23
C ARG A 12 2.30 15.81 8.78
N GLY A 13 2.19 16.59 7.73
CA GLY A 13 0.89 16.91 7.15
C GLY A 13 0.13 15.67 6.69
N ASP A 14 0.84 14.56 6.48
CA ASP A 14 0.20 13.30 6.08
C ASP A 14 -0.61 12.67 7.20
N ASP A 15 -0.50 13.17 8.44
CA ASP A 15 -1.30 12.63 9.54
C ASP A 15 -2.80 12.74 9.25
N SER A 16 -3.22 13.81 8.59
CA SER A 16 -4.63 13.96 8.24
C SER A 16 -5.04 12.92 7.21
N ASP A 17 -4.16 12.58 6.28
CA ASP A 17 -4.42 11.56 5.29
C ASP A 17 -4.47 10.18 5.92
N VAL A 18 -3.58 9.92 6.87
CA VAL A 18 -3.58 8.67 7.63
C VAL A 18 -4.91 8.50 8.35
N MET A 19 -5.37 9.55 9.03
CA MET A 19 -6.64 9.49 9.76
C MET A 19 -7.81 9.29 8.82
N ARG A 20 -7.79 9.95 7.68
CA ARG A 20 -8.83 9.79 6.66
C ARG A 20 -8.90 8.35 6.16
N LEU A 21 -7.76 7.77 5.88
CA LEU A 21 -7.72 6.38 5.36
C LEU A 21 -8.08 5.36 6.43
N ARG A 22 -7.69 5.60 7.67
CA ARG A 22 -8.09 4.70 8.75
C ARG A 22 -9.60 4.73 8.95
N ALA A 23 -10.20 5.91 8.87
CA ALA A 23 -11.64 6.04 8.95
C ALA A 23 -12.31 5.36 7.75
N ALA A 24 -11.72 5.51 6.57
CA ALA A 24 -12.24 4.85 5.38
C ALA A 24 -12.19 3.33 5.51
N TYR A 25 -11.13 2.81 6.09
CA TYR A 25 -11.02 1.37 6.33
C TYR A 25 -12.20 0.88 7.19
N ALA A 26 -12.46 1.57 8.29
CA ALA A 26 -13.55 1.20 9.18
C ALA A 26 -14.91 1.26 8.49
N GLU A 27 -15.10 2.30 7.67
CA GLU A 27 -16.36 2.43 6.93
C GLU A 27 -16.52 1.35 5.88
N CYS A 28 -15.45 1.00 5.18
CA CYS A 28 -15.49 -0.07 4.19
C CYS A 28 -15.90 -1.39 4.83
N VAL A 29 -15.31 -1.70 5.98
CA VAL A 29 -15.59 -2.96 6.67
C VAL A 29 -17.08 -3.09 7.00
N LYS A 30 -17.70 -1.99 7.35
CA LYS A 30 -19.16 -1.99 7.67
C LYS A 30 -20.03 -2.24 6.45
N LYS A 31 -19.51 -1.97 5.26
CA LYS A 31 -20.30 -2.00 4.03
C LYS A 31 -19.95 -3.17 3.13
N LEU A 32 -19.16 -4.11 3.61
CA LEU A 32 -18.76 -5.24 2.80
C LEU A 32 -19.95 -6.13 2.52
N GLU A 33 -20.09 -6.50 1.26
CA GLU A 33 -21.09 -7.46 0.82
C GLU A 33 -20.36 -8.60 0.13
N ALA A 34 -20.76 -9.00 -1.04
CA ALA A 34 -20.06 -10.07 -1.75
C ALA A 34 -18.80 -9.52 -2.41
N PRO A 35 -17.62 -9.75 -1.84
CA PRO A 35 -16.39 -9.24 -2.47
C PRO A 35 -16.04 -10.02 -3.73
N ALA A 36 -15.37 -9.37 -4.65
CA ALA A 36 -14.80 -10.04 -5.81
C ALA A 36 -13.55 -10.81 -5.38
N GLU A 37 -13.28 -11.92 -6.06
CA GLU A 37 -12.13 -12.75 -5.75
C GLU A 37 -11.05 -12.59 -6.81
N ASN A 38 -9.80 -12.71 -6.40
CA ASN A 38 -8.64 -12.66 -7.27
C ASN A 38 -8.63 -11.41 -8.14
N VAL A 39 -8.70 -10.27 -7.47
CA VAL A 39 -8.81 -8.97 -8.12
C VAL A 39 -7.43 -8.41 -8.38
N GLN A 40 -7.26 -7.78 -9.54
CA GLN A 40 -6.02 -7.12 -9.89
C GLN A 40 -6.37 -5.75 -10.48
N ILE A 41 -5.85 -4.70 -9.85
CA ILE A 41 -6.20 -3.32 -10.21
C ILE A 41 -4.91 -2.53 -10.44
N PRO A 42 -4.66 -2.07 -11.66
CA PRO A 42 -3.55 -1.16 -11.88
C PRO A 42 -3.89 0.20 -11.30
N LEU A 43 -2.93 0.79 -10.62
CA LEU A 43 -3.11 2.10 -10.00
C LEU A 43 -2.41 3.20 -10.79
N GLU A 44 -1.24 2.90 -11.33
CA GLU A 44 -0.46 3.86 -12.09
C GLU A 44 0.15 3.17 -13.30
N THR A 45 0.32 3.94 -14.38
CA THR A 45 1.00 3.45 -15.58
C THR A 45 2.08 4.44 -15.98
N PHE A 46 3.17 3.91 -16.54
CA PHE A 46 4.19 4.74 -17.15
C PHE A 46 3.71 5.26 -18.51
N PRO A 47 4.34 6.33 -19.02
CA PRO A 47 3.97 6.83 -20.36
C PRO A 47 4.09 5.78 -21.46
N ASN A 48 4.96 4.78 -21.29
CA ASN A 48 5.10 3.71 -22.29
C ASN A 48 4.00 2.65 -22.21
N GLY A 49 3.02 2.83 -21.29
CA GLY A 49 1.92 1.88 -21.13
C GLY A 49 2.19 0.75 -20.13
N GLN A 50 3.41 0.62 -19.64
CA GLN A 50 3.71 -0.38 -18.64
C GLN A 50 3.10 -0.01 -17.29
N VAL A 51 2.66 -1.01 -16.54
CA VAL A 51 2.11 -0.79 -15.21
C VAL A 51 3.24 -0.33 -14.28
N LYS A 52 3.00 0.78 -13.60
CA LYS A 52 3.93 1.31 -12.61
C LYS A 52 3.61 0.79 -11.22
N SER A 53 2.32 0.68 -10.89
CA SER A 53 1.91 0.11 -9.62
C SER A 53 0.56 -0.57 -9.78
N ARG A 54 0.34 -1.61 -8.97
CA ARG A 54 -0.94 -2.31 -8.98
C ARG A 54 -1.22 -2.94 -7.63
N VAL A 55 -2.50 -3.19 -7.40
CA VAL A 55 -2.98 -3.91 -6.22
C VAL A 55 -3.55 -5.24 -6.68
N THR A 56 -3.12 -6.31 -6.02
CA THR A 56 -3.68 -7.64 -6.22
C THR A 56 -4.24 -8.07 -4.87
N ALA A 57 -5.46 -8.59 -4.87
CA ALA A 57 -6.09 -9.03 -3.64
C ALA A 57 -6.82 -10.34 -3.86
N ARG A 58 -6.79 -11.19 -2.86
CA ARG A 58 -7.54 -12.43 -2.91
C ARG A 58 -9.03 -12.15 -2.89
N ARG A 59 -9.44 -11.16 -2.10
CA ARG A 59 -10.81 -10.64 -2.09
C ARG A 59 -10.75 -9.13 -2.03
N ALA A 60 -11.62 -8.48 -2.76
CA ALA A 60 -11.66 -7.03 -2.74
C ALA A 60 -13.08 -6.53 -2.99
N HIS A 61 -13.37 -5.40 -2.41
CA HIS A 61 -14.61 -4.68 -2.66
C HIS A 61 -14.25 -3.29 -3.16
N VAL A 62 -14.72 -2.96 -4.35
CA VAL A 62 -14.44 -1.66 -4.97
C VAL A 62 -15.65 -0.76 -4.73
N PHE A 63 -15.42 0.35 -4.04
CA PHE A 63 -16.46 1.34 -3.76
C PHE A 63 -16.36 2.44 -4.81
N GLN A 64 -17.25 2.36 -5.78
CA GLN A 64 -17.13 3.24 -6.96
C GLN A 64 -17.41 4.70 -6.65
N ASP A 65 -18.29 4.96 -5.70
CA ASP A 65 -18.65 6.32 -5.33
C ASP A 65 -17.51 7.07 -4.65
N THR A 66 -16.68 6.39 -3.88
CA THR A 66 -15.59 7.03 -3.15
C THR A 66 -14.22 6.83 -3.78
N GLY A 67 -14.08 5.79 -4.60
CA GLY A 67 -12.79 5.43 -5.17
C GLY A 67 -11.96 4.52 -4.28
N PHE A 68 -12.49 4.13 -3.12
CA PHE A 68 -11.77 3.22 -2.24
C PHE A 68 -11.88 1.78 -2.71
N VAL A 69 -10.82 1.03 -2.44
CA VAL A 69 -10.81 -0.42 -2.60
C VAL A 69 -10.39 -1.01 -1.26
N TRP A 70 -11.22 -1.86 -0.69
CA TRP A 70 -10.85 -2.63 0.49
C TRP A 70 -10.48 -4.02 0.04
N GLY A 71 -9.40 -4.59 0.58
CA GLY A 71 -8.98 -5.92 0.19
C GLY A 71 -8.42 -6.73 1.33
N GLU A 72 -8.47 -8.05 1.14
CA GLU A 72 -7.86 -9.04 2.02
C GLU A 72 -6.80 -9.81 1.25
N LYS A 73 -5.72 -10.18 1.94
CA LYS A 73 -4.58 -10.86 1.33
C LYS A 73 -4.12 -10.05 0.14
N VAL A 74 -3.66 -8.86 0.43
CA VAL A 74 -3.37 -7.84 -0.58
C VAL A 74 -1.89 -7.78 -0.84
N ARG A 75 -1.52 -7.63 -2.10
CA ARG A 75 -0.16 -7.30 -2.50
C ARG A 75 -0.19 -6.02 -3.30
N VAL A 76 0.55 -5.03 -2.85
CA VAL A 76 0.76 -3.79 -3.60
C VAL A 76 2.15 -3.89 -4.21
N GLU A 77 2.23 -3.66 -5.52
CA GLU A 77 3.48 -3.80 -6.25
C GLU A 77 3.83 -2.53 -6.99
N GLN A 78 5.11 -2.22 -7.00
CA GLN A 78 5.66 -1.15 -7.83
C GLN A 78 6.69 -1.73 -8.77
N PHE A 79 6.64 -1.29 -10.02
CA PHE A 79 7.50 -1.80 -11.08
C PHE A 79 8.36 -0.69 -11.65
N LYS A 80 9.48 -1.08 -12.26
CA LYS A 80 10.29 -0.17 -13.05
C LYS A 80 9.75 -0.13 -14.47
N GLU A 81 10.25 0.82 -15.26
CA GLU A 81 9.79 0.98 -16.63
C GLU A 81 10.06 -0.25 -17.50
N ASP A 82 11.05 -1.04 -17.14
CA ASP A 82 11.36 -2.28 -17.87
C ASP A 82 10.49 -3.46 -17.46
N GLY A 83 9.55 -3.23 -16.53
CA GLY A 83 8.64 -4.27 -16.07
C GLY A 83 9.12 -5.07 -14.88
N SER A 84 10.34 -4.86 -14.43
CA SER A 84 10.85 -5.60 -13.28
C SER A 84 10.26 -5.05 -11.98
N LEU A 85 10.12 -5.92 -10.99
CA LEU A 85 9.55 -5.54 -9.70
C LEU A 85 10.54 -4.69 -8.92
N PHE A 86 10.07 -3.56 -8.42
CA PHE A 86 10.87 -2.63 -7.65
C PHE A 86 10.64 -2.80 -6.15
N ALA A 87 9.37 -2.91 -5.76
CA ALA A 87 8.98 -3.05 -4.36
C ALA A 87 7.65 -3.74 -4.26
N SER A 88 7.40 -4.40 -3.14
CA SER A 88 6.11 -5.02 -2.88
C SER A 88 5.76 -4.89 -1.41
N LEU A 89 4.46 -4.86 -1.15
CA LEU A 89 3.90 -4.80 0.20
C LEU A 89 2.83 -5.87 0.28
N ASP A 90 3.00 -6.80 1.21
CA ASP A 90 2.02 -7.86 1.47
C ASP A 90 1.30 -7.54 2.76
N ALA A 91 -0.01 -7.57 2.75
CA ALA A 91 -0.83 -7.18 3.89
C ALA A 91 -2.01 -8.12 4.06
N GLU A 92 -2.43 -8.33 5.31
CA GLU A 92 -3.63 -9.10 5.60
C GLU A 92 -4.87 -8.40 5.09
N SER A 93 -4.94 -7.09 5.30
CA SER A 93 -6.05 -6.28 4.78
C SER A 93 -5.62 -4.83 4.66
N CYS A 94 -6.22 -4.15 3.70
CA CYS A 94 -5.93 -2.72 3.54
C CYS A 94 -7.05 -2.03 2.78
N VAL A 95 -7.02 -0.70 2.85
CA VAL A 95 -7.84 0.15 2.01
C VAL A 95 -6.90 0.98 1.15
N VAL A 96 -7.25 1.12 -0.13
CA VAL A 96 -6.48 1.93 -1.08
C VAL A 96 -7.42 2.96 -1.69
N ASP A 97 -6.97 4.20 -1.72
CA ASP A 97 -7.67 5.26 -2.42
C ASP A 97 -7.09 5.36 -3.83
N ARG A 98 -7.90 4.99 -4.82
CA ARG A 98 -7.44 5.01 -6.21
C ARG A 98 -7.22 6.42 -6.74
N LYS A 99 -7.83 7.41 -6.13
CA LYS A 99 -7.70 8.79 -6.56
C LYS A 99 -6.37 9.41 -6.12
N THR A 100 -5.97 9.14 -4.89
CA THR A 100 -4.75 9.70 -4.33
C THR A 100 -3.57 8.75 -4.42
N LYS A 101 -3.81 7.49 -4.80
CA LYS A 101 -2.79 6.45 -4.87
C LYS A 101 -2.12 6.22 -3.52
N SER A 102 -2.92 6.34 -2.46
CA SER A 102 -2.44 6.13 -1.11
C SER A 102 -3.29 5.06 -0.42
N GLY A 103 -2.75 4.49 0.66
CA GLY A 103 -3.47 3.43 1.33
C GLY A 103 -3.05 3.27 2.78
N TRP A 104 -3.89 2.54 3.49
CA TRP A 104 -3.68 2.18 4.89
C TRP A 104 -3.80 0.68 5.07
N VAL A 105 -2.78 0.10 5.70
CA VAL A 105 -2.78 -1.31 6.06
C VAL A 105 -3.15 -1.44 7.52
N GLU A 106 -4.23 -2.17 7.78
CA GLU A 106 -4.64 -2.46 9.13
C GLU A 106 -4.06 -3.83 9.50
N GLY A 107 -3.29 -3.88 10.57
CA GLY A 107 -2.72 -5.13 11.02
C GLY A 107 -1.34 -5.41 10.43
N ALA A 108 -1.02 -6.69 10.31
CA ALA A 108 0.33 -7.12 9.96
C ALA A 108 0.62 -6.96 8.48
N ALA A 109 1.84 -6.60 8.18
CA ALA A 109 2.29 -6.46 6.80
C ALA A 109 3.79 -6.66 6.69
N GLN A 110 4.23 -6.98 5.49
CA GLN A 110 5.64 -7.11 5.16
C GLN A 110 5.92 -6.36 3.88
N MET A 111 6.97 -5.56 3.90
CA MET A 111 7.39 -4.84 2.73
C MET A 111 8.77 -5.32 2.28
N VAL A 112 8.94 -5.45 0.97
CA VAL A 112 10.22 -5.82 0.37
C VAL A 112 10.61 -4.72 -0.60
N TYR A 113 11.85 -4.28 -0.49
CA TYR A 113 12.41 -3.23 -1.32
C TYR A 113 13.86 -3.58 -1.62
N GLY A 114 14.13 -3.99 -2.84
CA GLY A 114 15.46 -4.48 -3.18
C GLY A 114 15.81 -5.67 -2.30
N ASP A 115 16.93 -5.56 -1.60
CA ASP A 115 17.40 -6.61 -0.69
C ASP A 115 16.93 -6.44 0.73
N SER A 116 16.09 -5.44 0.98
CA SER A 116 15.64 -5.15 2.34
C SER A 116 14.19 -5.58 2.52
N SER A 117 13.84 -5.96 3.74
CA SER A 117 12.46 -6.23 4.08
C SER A 117 12.16 -5.68 5.46
N VAL A 118 10.91 -5.28 5.65
CA VAL A 118 10.43 -4.72 6.90
C VAL A 118 9.10 -5.38 7.22
N LYS A 119 8.95 -5.85 8.45
CA LYS A 119 7.66 -6.33 8.95
C LYS A 119 7.16 -5.36 9.99
N GLY A 120 5.87 -5.12 9.99
CA GLY A 120 5.28 -4.19 10.93
C GLY A 120 3.78 -4.29 10.96
N ARG A 121 3.18 -3.40 11.71
CA ARG A 121 1.72 -3.29 11.83
C ARG A 121 1.35 -1.82 11.68
N GLY A 122 0.29 -1.59 10.93
CA GLY A 122 -0.14 -0.22 10.70
C GLY A 122 0.80 0.49 9.75
N ILE A 123 0.50 0.44 8.47
CA ILE A 123 1.34 1.05 7.45
C ILE A 123 0.52 2.01 6.61
N TYR A 124 0.99 3.24 6.52
CA TYR A 124 0.46 4.21 5.57
C TYR A 124 1.44 4.29 4.40
N PHE A 125 0.91 4.30 3.17
CA PHE A 125 1.76 4.47 2.00
C PHE A 125 1.12 5.46 1.03
N SER A 126 1.98 6.15 0.29
CA SER A 126 1.59 6.99 -0.83
C SER A 126 2.47 6.59 -2.01
N LEU A 127 1.87 5.96 -3.01
CA LEU A 127 2.62 5.52 -4.18
C LEU A 127 3.09 6.69 -5.01
N GLU A 128 2.23 7.69 -5.16
CA GLU A 128 2.55 8.86 -5.95
C GLU A 128 3.73 9.64 -5.39
N ARG A 129 3.83 9.71 -4.07
CA ARG A 129 4.90 10.42 -3.38
C ARG A 129 6.05 9.52 -2.99
N GLU A 130 5.91 8.22 -3.24
CA GLU A 130 6.91 7.21 -2.89
C GLU A 130 7.30 7.32 -1.41
N PHE A 131 6.28 7.38 -0.57
CA PHE A 131 6.44 7.60 0.86
C PHE A 131 5.72 6.52 1.64
N ILE A 132 6.37 5.99 2.68
CA ILE A 132 5.79 4.98 3.56
C ILE A 132 6.07 5.34 5.00
N LYS A 133 5.06 5.18 5.84
CA LYS A 133 5.23 5.29 7.28
C LYS A 133 4.76 4.01 7.93
N ILE A 134 5.63 3.43 8.74
CA ILE A 134 5.33 2.21 9.49
C ILE A 134 5.16 2.60 10.95
N PHE A 135 4.01 2.31 11.51
CA PHE A 135 3.67 2.74 12.86
C PHE A 135 4.24 1.84 13.93
N SER A 136 4.42 0.56 13.64
CA SER A 136 4.99 -0.38 14.60
C SER A 136 5.80 -1.42 13.84
N GLN A 137 7.12 -1.30 13.93
CA GLN A 137 8.03 -2.25 13.27
C GLN A 137 8.27 -3.44 14.17
N SER A 138 8.17 -4.64 13.62
CA SER A 138 8.48 -5.86 14.36
C SER A 138 9.79 -6.47 13.90
N GLU A 139 10.20 -6.24 12.67
CA GLU A 139 11.43 -6.83 12.14
C GLU A 139 11.91 -6.07 10.93
N ILE A 140 13.22 -5.85 10.85
CA ILE A 140 13.85 -5.26 9.68
C ILE A 140 14.99 -6.19 9.26
N ARG A 141 15.03 -6.52 7.98
CA ARG A 141 16.11 -7.32 7.42
C ARG A 141 16.69 -6.62 6.20
N THR A 142 17.99 -6.67 6.11
CA THR A 142 18.68 -6.26 4.89
C THR A 142 19.33 -7.51 4.32
N GLY A 143 19.01 -7.81 3.08
CA GLY A 143 19.47 -9.05 2.47
C GLY A 143 20.83 -9.00 1.91
N HIS A 144 21.60 -7.97 2.14
CA HIS A 144 22.94 -7.96 1.61
C HIS A 144 23.79 -8.92 2.43
N THR A 145 24.52 -9.69 1.74
CA THR A 145 25.34 -10.68 2.36
C THR A 145 26.70 -10.11 2.52
N GLY A 146 26.86 -9.34 3.39
CA GLY A 146 28.16 -8.69 3.57
C GLY A 146 29.28 -9.61 3.28
#